data_b9bfd1e28b2c8ca4ef67f2956b5159fd
#
_entry.id   b9bfd1e28b2c8ca4ef67f2956b5159fd
#
_cell.length_a   1.000
_cell.length_b   1.000
_cell.length_c   1.000
_cell.angle_alpha   90.00
_cell.angle_beta   90.00
_cell.angle_gamma   90.00
#
_symmetry.space_group_name_H-M   'P 1'
#
loop_
_entity.id
_entity.type
_entity.pdbx_description
1 polymer ?
#
loop_
_entity_poly.entity_id
_entity_poly.type
_entity_poly.pdbx_seq_one_letter_code
_entity_poly.pdbx_strand_id
1 'polypeptide(L)'
;MKLLIYHISQGHKILIQIDSDCDGYTSAAVLINHLNCLFPGYVQNNVYYRIHSGKQHGIILETIPEDVSLVIAPDSSSNDYEVHKKLHERGVDVLVIDHHEAEQVSPHACVINNQLCDYPTKSLSGVGMVYKFCSF
;
A
#
# COMPACT_ATOMS: atom_id res chain seq x y z
N MET A 1 -7.71 1.33 -7.32
CA MET A 1 -7.27 0.87 -8.66
C MET A 1 -6.81 2.01 -9.59
N LYS A 2 -7.59 3.08 -9.85
CA LYS A 2 -7.20 4.16 -10.81
C LYS A 2 -5.81 4.78 -10.52
N LEU A 3 -5.50 5.11 -9.26
CA LEU A 3 -4.20 5.66 -8.86
C LEU A 3 -3.04 4.72 -9.26
N LEU A 4 -3.16 3.44 -8.95
CA LEU A 4 -2.14 2.44 -9.28
C LEU A 4 -1.91 2.32 -10.80
N ILE A 5 -3.00 2.23 -11.59
CA ILE A 5 -2.91 2.16 -13.04
C ILE A 5 -2.29 3.43 -13.64
N TYR A 6 -2.60 4.60 -13.08
CA TYR A 6 -1.96 5.85 -13.47
C TYR A 6 -0.44 5.76 -13.32
N HIS A 7 0.08 5.38 -12.13
CA HIS A 7 1.51 5.28 -11.92
C HIS A 7 2.19 4.25 -12.83
N ILE A 8 1.54 3.12 -13.06
CA ILE A 8 2.03 2.09 -13.99
C ILE A 8 2.11 2.66 -15.42
N SER A 9 1.08 3.36 -15.88
CA SER A 9 1.03 3.95 -17.23
C SER A 9 2.09 5.03 -17.47
N GLN A 10 2.51 5.72 -16.41
CA GLN A 10 3.58 6.74 -16.45
C GLN A 10 4.99 6.15 -16.29
N GLY A 11 5.11 4.84 -16.04
CA GLY A 11 6.40 4.19 -15.79
C GLY A 11 7.04 4.61 -14.46
N HIS A 12 6.24 5.10 -13.51
CA HIS A 12 6.72 5.56 -12.20
C HIS A 12 7.26 4.40 -11.35
N LYS A 13 8.19 4.71 -10.46
CA LYS A 13 8.68 3.75 -9.46
C LYS A 13 7.69 3.63 -8.31
N ILE A 14 7.45 2.41 -7.87
CA ILE A 14 6.54 2.06 -6.79
C ILE A 14 7.33 1.35 -5.68
N LEU A 15 7.12 1.74 -4.44
CA LEU A 15 7.60 1.01 -3.26
C LEU A 15 6.42 0.32 -2.57
N ILE A 16 6.54 -0.98 -2.31
CA ILE A 16 5.62 -1.74 -1.45
C ILE A 16 6.30 -1.91 -0.09
N GLN A 17 5.73 -1.27 0.95
CA GLN A 17 6.17 -1.43 2.33
C GLN A 17 5.44 -2.62 2.94
N ILE A 18 6.16 -3.62 3.42
CA ILE A 18 5.62 -4.92 3.85
C ILE A 18 5.73 -5.03 5.37
N ASP A 19 4.61 -5.24 6.05
CA ASP A 19 4.61 -5.53 7.48
C ASP A 19 5.20 -6.93 7.76
N SER A 20 5.84 -7.09 8.93
CA SER A 20 6.66 -8.26 9.26
C SER A 20 5.90 -9.39 9.95
N ASP A 21 4.59 -9.46 9.77
CA ASP A 21 3.77 -10.57 10.24
C ASP A 21 3.19 -11.40 9.08
N CYS A 22 2.41 -12.43 9.41
CA CYS A 22 1.87 -13.35 8.42
C CYS A 22 0.87 -12.66 7.47
N ASP A 23 0.05 -11.74 7.97
CA ASP A 23 -0.95 -11.04 7.15
C ASP A 23 -0.27 -10.03 6.22
N GLY A 24 0.74 -9.27 6.71
CA GLY A 24 1.54 -8.37 5.90
C GLY A 24 2.30 -9.08 4.78
N TYR A 25 2.99 -10.20 5.07
CA TYR A 25 3.66 -10.99 4.04
C TYR A 25 2.70 -11.55 2.98
N THR A 26 1.57 -12.10 3.41
CA THR A 26 0.59 -12.68 2.47
C THR A 26 -0.12 -11.60 1.67
N SER A 27 -0.43 -10.46 2.26
CA SER A 27 -0.97 -9.27 1.60
C SER A 27 -0.07 -8.77 0.49
N ALA A 28 1.21 -8.58 0.80
CA ALA A 28 2.21 -8.15 -0.18
C ALA A 28 2.41 -9.19 -1.29
N ALA A 29 2.45 -10.48 -0.95
CA ALA A 29 2.62 -11.56 -1.92
C ALA A 29 1.46 -11.61 -2.92
N VAL A 30 0.20 -11.48 -2.46
CA VAL A 30 -0.98 -11.43 -3.33
C VAL A 30 -0.90 -10.22 -4.26
N LEU A 31 -0.58 -9.03 -3.74
CA LEU A 31 -0.48 -7.81 -4.53
C LEU A 31 0.63 -7.91 -5.60
N ILE A 32 1.84 -8.31 -5.21
CA ILE A 32 2.99 -8.41 -6.12
C ILE A 32 2.73 -9.45 -7.20
N ASN A 33 2.19 -10.62 -6.84
CA ASN A 33 1.86 -11.66 -7.81
C ASN A 33 0.79 -11.20 -8.79
N HIS A 34 -0.25 -10.51 -8.32
CA HIS A 34 -1.28 -9.95 -9.19
C HIS A 34 -0.70 -8.93 -10.17
N LEU A 35 0.12 -7.99 -9.70
CA LEU A 35 0.81 -7.02 -10.55
C LEU A 35 1.75 -7.69 -11.55
N ASN A 36 2.48 -8.72 -11.12
CA ASN A 36 3.39 -9.45 -11.99
C ASN A 36 2.66 -10.26 -13.07
N CYS A 37 1.47 -10.77 -12.77
CA CYS A 37 0.62 -11.42 -13.79
C CYS A 37 0.14 -10.44 -14.86
N LEU A 38 -0.21 -9.21 -14.47
CA LEU A 38 -0.75 -8.19 -15.38
C LEU A 38 0.35 -7.39 -16.11
N PHE A 39 1.45 -7.09 -15.41
CA PHE A 39 2.50 -6.17 -15.87
C PHE A 39 3.92 -6.69 -15.54
N PRO A 40 4.31 -7.90 -16.00
CA PRO A 40 5.56 -8.54 -15.55
C PRO A 40 6.81 -7.69 -15.82
N GLY A 41 6.92 -7.11 -17.01
CA GLY A 41 8.06 -6.24 -17.36
C GLY A 41 8.13 -4.96 -16.54
N TYR A 42 6.98 -4.41 -16.13
CA TYR A 42 6.93 -3.24 -15.27
C TYR A 42 7.37 -3.58 -13.84
N VAL A 43 6.86 -4.67 -13.27
CA VAL A 43 7.18 -5.08 -11.90
C VAL A 43 8.69 -5.28 -11.72
N GLN A 44 9.34 -5.98 -12.63
CA GLN A 44 10.78 -6.24 -12.55
C GLN A 44 11.65 -4.97 -12.54
N ASN A 45 11.21 -3.91 -13.23
CA ASN A 45 12.01 -2.71 -13.42
C ASN A 45 11.59 -1.53 -12.54
N ASN A 46 10.36 -1.53 -12.01
CA ASN A 46 9.78 -0.34 -11.39
C ASN A 46 9.16 -0.59 -10.01
N VAL A 47 9.10 -1.82 -9.52
CA VAL A 47 8.54 -2.12 -8.20
C VAL A 47 9.64 -2.53 -7.23
N TYR A 48 9.84 -1.70 -6.22
CA TYR A 48 10.65 -2.01 -5.05
C TYR A 48 9.76 -2.60 -3.96
N TYR A 49 10.31 -3.42 -3.11
CA TYR A 49 9.63 -3.85 -1.88
C TYR A 49 10.60 -3.85 -0.71
N ARG A 50 10.08 -3.53 0.46
CA ARG A 50 10.85 -3.50 1.70
C ARG A 50 10.04 -4.13 2.82
N ILE A 51 10.64 -5.07 3.49
CA ILE A 51 10.10 -5.73 4.67
C ILE A 51 10.52 -4.94 5.91
N HIS A 52 9.62 -4.77 6.87
CA HIS A 52 9.93 -4.20 8.17
C HIS A 52 10.98 -5.03 8.92
N SER A 53 11.76 -4.35 9.75
CA SER A 53 12.72 -4.97 10.65
C SER A 53 12.24 -4.87 12.10
N GLY A 54 12.18 -6.00 12.78
CA GLY A 54 11.76 -6.04 14.19
C GLY A 54 10.30 -5.60 14.40
N LYS A 55 10.08 -4.61 15.25
CA LYS A 55 8.75 -4.10 15.63
C LYS A 55 8.30 -2.87 14.83
N GLN A 56 8.86 -2.65 13.66
CA GLN A 56 8.41 -1.56 12.80
C GLN A 56 7.02 -1.87 12.25
N HIS A 57 6.20 -0.83 12.10
CA HIS A 57 4.88 -0.88 11.49
C HIS A 57 4.68 0.34 10.58
N GLY A 58 3.78 0.24 9.63
CA GLY A 58 3.41 1.35 8.77
C GLY A 58 4.50 1.77 7.79
N ILE A 59 4.43 2.99 7.29
CA ILE A 59 5.37 3.52 6.31
C ILE A 59 6.57 4.16 7.00
N ILE A 60 7.77 3.66 6.71
CA ILE A 60 9.03 4.19 7.26
C ILE A 60 9.62 5.20 6.28
N LEU A 61 9.40 6.48 6.57
CA LEU A 61 9.70 7.62 5.69
C LEU A 61 11.16 7.67 5.22
N GLU A 62 12.11 7.35 6.11
CA GLU A 62 13.56 7.40 5.87
C GLU A 62 14.05 6.31 4.91
N THR A 63 13.20 5.33 4.65
CA THR A 63 13.55 4.17 3.81
C THR A 63 13.06 4.30 2.37
N ILE A 64 12.34 5.37 2.05
CA ILE A 64 11.72 5.58 0.74
C ILE A 64 12.76 6.20 -0.21
N PRO A 65 13.11 5.52 -1.32
CA PRO A 65 14.00 6.08 -2.33
C PRO A 65 13.45 7.37 -2.96
N GLU A 66 14.33 8.27 -3.38
CA GLU A 66 13.95 9.58 -3.96
C GLU A 66 13.24 9.46 -5.31
N ASP A 67 13.46 8.38 -6.04
CA ASP A 67 12.86 8.11 -7.35
C ASP A 67 11.48 7.43 -7.28
N VAL A 68 10.98 7.15 -6.08
CA VAL A 68 9.65 6.57 -5.85
C VAL A 68 8.57 7.64 -5.95
N SER A 69 7.53 7.37 -6.73
CA SER A 69 6.37 8.25 -6.90
C SER A 69 5.09 7.72 -6.24
N LEU A 70 5.06 6.44 -5.89
CA LEU A 70 3.94 5.81 -5.16
C LEU A 70 4.45 4.86 -4.10
N VAL A 71 3.96 5.02 -2.88
CA VAL A 71 4.15 4.04 -1.80
C VAL A 71 2.83 3.27 -1.60
N ILE A 72 2.91 1.95 -1.55
CA ILE A 72 1.78 1.08 -1.24
C ILE A 72 2.06 0.39 0.10
N ALA A 73 1.12 0.50 1.03
CA ALA A 73 1.14 -0.19 2.31
C ALA A 73 -0.02 -1.20 2.38
N PRO A 74 0.21 -2.46 2.00
CA PRO A 74 -0.75 -3.52 2.23
C PRO A 74 -0.69 -3.95 3.70
N ASP A 75 -1.87 -4.01 4.36
CA ASP A 75 -2.03 -4.46 5.75
C ASP A 75 -1.48 -3.51 6.83
N SER A 76 -1.31 -2.23 6.51
CA SER A 76 -0.84 -1.26 7.52
C SER A 76 -1.11 0.19 7.11
N SER A 77 -0.77 1.13 7.98
CA SER A 77 -0.65 2.57 7.71
C SER A 77 -1.96 3.38 7.69
N SER A 78 -3.11 2.83 8.02
CA SER A 78 -4.35 3.62 8.05
C SER A 78 -4.28 4.86 8.97
N ASN A 79 -3.42 4.83 10.00
CA ASN A 79 -3.27 5.90 10.99
C ASN A 79 -2.00 6.75 10.83
N ASP A 80 -1.21 6.56 9.77
CA ASP A 80 0.08 7.25 9.55
C ASP A 80 -0.09 8.65 8.93
N TYR A 81 -1.02 9.46 9.44
CA TYR A 81 -1.40 10.77 8.87
C TYR A 81 -0.23 11.71 8.62
N GLU A 82 0.70 11.82 9.57
CA GLU A 82 1.86 12.70 9.45
C GLU A 82 2.86 12.21 8.39
N VAL A 83 3.00 10.90 8.23
CA VAL A 83 3.84 10.31 7.19
C VAL A 83 3.22 10.53 5.82
N HIS A 84 1.91 10.32 5.69
CA HIS A 84 1.17 10.59 4.45
C HIS A 84 1.30 12.06 4.03
N LYS A 85 1.17 12.99 4.97
CA LYS A 85 1.36 14.42 4.71
C LYS A 85 2.75 14.74 4.20
N LYS A 86 3.79 14.23 4.86
CA LYS A 86 5.19 14.44 4.45
C LYS A 86 5.48 13.85 3.06
N LEU A 87 4.89 12.70 2.73
CA LEU A 87 5.02 12.11 1.41
C LEU A 87 4.31 12.94 0.34
N HIS A 88 3.10 13.38 0.64
CA HIS A 88 2.35 14.28 -0.23
C HIS A 88 3.11 15.58 -0.52
N GLU A 89 3.73 16.20 0.50
CA GLU A 89 4.59 17.39 0.36
C GLU A 89 5.83 17.13 -0.51
N ARG A 90 6.30 15.87 -0.59
CA ARG A 90 7.38 15.44 -1.50
C ARG A 90 6.89 15.09 -2.91
N GLY A 91 5.58 15.17 -3.19
CA GLY A 91 4.99 14.76 -4.45
C GLY A 91 4.90 13.23 -4.62
N VAL A 92 4.94 12.47 -3.53
CA VAL A 92 4.81 11.02 -3.51
C VAL A 92 3.39 10.65 -3.09
N ASP A 93 2.68 9.92 -3.94
CA ASP A 93 1.35 9.42 -3.62
C ASP A 93 1.42 8.19 -2.68
N VAL A 94 0.37 8.01 -1.88
CA VAL A 94 0.25 6.89 -0.96
C VAL A 94 -1.04 6.12 -1.21
N LEU A 95 -0.94 4.80 -1.32
CA LEU A 95 -2.06 3.85 -1.37
C LEU A 95 -2.00 2.91 -0.16
N VAL A 96 -2.98 3.04 0.70
CA VAL A 96 -3.16 2.16 1.87
C VAL A 96 -4.27 1.16 1.56
N ILE A 97 -4.00 -0.13 1.80
CA ILE A 97 -4.98 -1.22 1.70
C ILE A 97 -4.94 -1.99 3.01
N ASP A 98 -5.81 -1.65 3.94
CA ASP A 98 -5.69 -2.02 5.34
C ASP A 98 -7.03 -2.45 5.95
N HIS A 99 -7.01 -3.06 7.14
CA HIS A 99 -8.18 -3.54 7.86
C HIS A 99 -8.16 -3.17 9.35
N HIS A 100 -7.07 -2.59 9.83
CA HIS A 100 -6.93 -2.16 11.22
C HIS A 100 -7.90 -1.04 11.57
N GLU A 101 -8.24 -0.93 12.85
CA GLU A 101 -9.04 0.18 13.35
C GLU A 101 -8.37 1.51 13.05
N ALA A 102 -9.14 2.44 12.51
CA ALA A 102 -8.70 3.77 12.19
C ALA A 102 -9.78 4.79 12.53
N GLU A 103 -9.37 5.97 12.98
CA GLU A 103 -10.30 7.00 13.45
C GLU A 103 -10.89 7.80 12.29
N GLN A 104 -10.11 8.03 11.24
CA GLN A 104 -10.49 8.85 10.09
C GLN A 104 -9.73 8.48 8.82
N VAL A 105 -10.23 8.91 7.68
CA VAL A 105 -9.50 8.79 6.39
C VAL A 105 -8.45 9.89 6.30
N SER A 106 -7.21 9.52 5.95
CA SER A 106 -6.17 10.51 5.69
C SER A 106 -6.50 11.36 4.45
N PRO A 107 -6.42 12.69 4.53
CA PRO A 107 -6.61 13.55 3.36
C PRO A 107 -5.42 13.54 2.38
N HIS A 108 -4.30 12.93 2.76
CA HIS A 108 -3.05 12.89 1.99
C HIS A 108 -2.70 11.51 1.44
N ALA A 109 -3.64 10.55 1.53
CA ALA A 109 -3.46 9.19 1.02
C ALA A 109 -4.77 8.64 0.43
N CYS A 110 -4.67 7.75 -0.52
CA CYS A 110 -5.78 6.91 -0.96
C CYS A 110 -5.91 5.73 0.00
N VAL A 111 -6.83 5.79 0.94
CA VAL A 111 -7.04 4.76 1.96
C VAL A 111 -8.22 3.88 1.59
N ILE A 112 -7.98 2.57 1.51
CA ILE A 112 -8.98 1.52 1.34
C ILE A 112 -8.97 0.68 2.62
N ASN A 113 -9.95 0.93 3.49
CA ASN A 113 -10.07 0.25 4.76
C ASN A 113 -11.56 -0.03 5.05
N ASN A 114 -11.88 -1.30 5.34
CA ASN A 114 -13.26 -1.73 5.60
C ASN A 114 -13.83 -1.19 6.92
N GLN A 115 -12.99 -0.75 7.85
CA GLN A 115 -13.45 -0.15 9.11
C GLN A 115 -13.99 1.28 8.90
N LEU A 116 -13.44 2.01 7.92
CA LEU A 116 -13.74 3.42 7.67
C LEU A 116 -14.94 3.67 6.73
N CYS A 117 -15.60 2.64 6.24
CA CYS A 117 -16.74 2.74 5.32
C CYS A 117 -17.83 1.75 5.66
N ASP A 118 -18.99 1.82 4.99
CA ASP A 118 -20.12 0.91 5.18
C ASP A 118 -19.93 -0.48 4.55
N TYR A 119 -18.69 -0.93 4.40
CA TYR A 119 -18.41 -2.27 3.89
C TYR A 119 -18.95 -3.32 4.88
N PRO A 120 -19.78 -4.29 4.41
CA PRO A 120 -20.55 -5.14 5.32
C PRO A 120 -19.68 -6.11 6.12
N THR A 121 -18.51 -6.49 5.60
CA THR A 121 -17.62 -7.45 6.26
C THR A 121 -16.47 -6.73 6.95
N LYS A 122 -16.59 -6.50 8.25
CA LYS A 122 -15.56 -5.85 9.07
C LYS A 122 -14.41 -6.78 9.48
N SER A 123 -14.60 -8.09 9.40
CA SER A 123 -13.64 -9.12 9.82
C SER A 123 -12.71 -9.61 8.71
N LEU A 124 -12.57 -8.87 7.60
CA LEU A 124 -11.54 -9.19 6.62
C LEU A 124 -10.16 -8.93 7.22
N SER A 125 -9.22 -9.84 6.96
CA SER A 125 -7.80 -9.63 7.21
C SER A 125 -7.19 -8.73 6.13
N GLY A 126 -5.96 -8.26 6.33
CA GLY A 126 -5.24 -7.46 5.33
C GLY A 126 -5.14 -8.16 3.98
N VAL A 127 -4.81 -9.46 3.96
CA VAL A 127 -4.79 -10.22 2.69
C VAL A 127 -6.17 -10.32 2.05
N GLY A 128 -7.23 -10.40 2.84
CA GLY A 128 -8.61 -10.36 2.35
C GLY A 128 -8.94 -9.03 1.67
N MET A 129 -8.48 -7.91 2.24
CA MET A 129 -8.61 -6.57 1.67
C MET A 129 -7.85 -6.45 0.35
N VAL A 130 -6.60 -6.91 0.32
CA VAL A 130 -5.78 -6.91 -0.90
C VAL A 130 -6.38 -7.79 -1.98
N TYR A 131 -6.88 -8.99 -1.63
CA TYR A 131 -7.57 -9.85 -2.59
C TYR A 131 -8.79 -9.15 -3.21
N LYS A 132 -9.61 -8.47 -2.40
CA LYS A 132 -10.74 -7.68 -2.92
C LYS A 132 -10.29 -6.55 -3.83
N PHE A 133 -9.24 -5.84 -3.45
CA PHE A 133 -8.65 -4.78 -4.29
C PHE A 133 -8.18 -5.32 -5.64
N CYS A 134 -7.54 -6.47 -5.68
CA CYS A 134 -7.05 -7.12 -6.91
C CYS A 134 -8.18 -7.74 -7.77
N SER A 135 -9.40 -7.90 -7.22
CA SER A 135 -10.54 -8.50 -7.94
C SER A 135 -11.35 -7.49 -8.77
N PHE A 136 -10.99 -6.22 -8.74
CA PHE A 136 -11.59 -5.13 -9.51
C PHE A 136 -10.68 -4.72 -10.67
#